data_2283c410cf1e67847f24dad42ff0dbf9
#
_entry.id   2283c410cf1e67847f24dad42ff0dbf9
#
_cell.length_a   1.000
_cell.length_b   1.000
_cell.length_c   1.000
_cell.angle_alpha   90.00
_cell.angle_beta   90.00
_cell.angle_gamma   90.00
#
_symmetry.space_group_name_H-M   'P 1'
#
loop_
_entity.id
_entity.type
_entity.pdbx_description
1 polymer ?
#
loop_
_entity_poly.entity_id
_entity_poly.type
_entity_poly.pdbx_seq_one_letter_code
_entity_poly.pdbx_strand_id
1 'polypeptide(L)'
;MKLKFYTIDARYTDYLREFDCKVPMEHTGQRHRPYIGIVLEIHQSLFFAPMSSPKKKHLNMHSLDIYKIQDGKLGIINFNNMIPVLDGCYHLLDIANEEEKYKFLLYNQSRDINRNHEKIGKIAKKLYSMYINNHLPEHIKSRCWGVSRVLCKSIQ
;
A
#
# COMPACT_ATOMS: atom_id res chain seq x y z
N MET A 1 4.16 -15.93 6.76
CA MET A 1 5.02 -15.08 5.90
C MET A 1 5.17 -13.71 6.56
N LYS A 2 6.37 -13.21 6.63
CA LYS A 2 6.63 -11.90 7.26
C LYS A 2 6.46 -10.77 6.24
N LEU A 3 5.60 -9.80 6.54
CA LEU A 3 5.46 -8.59 5.75
C LEU A 3 6.64 -7.65 6.01
N LYS A 4 7.23 -7.15 4.94
CA LYS A 4 8.38 -6.24 4.99
C LYS A 4 8.03 -4.91 4.34
N PHE A 5 8.84 -3.90 4.62
CA PHE A 5 8.70 -2.57 4.04
C PHE A 5 9.64 -2.39 2.87
N TYR A 6 9.13 -1.73 1.84
CA TYR A 6 9.87 -1.46 0.61
C TYR A 6 9.70 -0.01 0.18
N THR A 7 10.66 0.47 -0.56
CA THR A 7 10.53 1.67 -1.38
C THR A 7 10.33 1.26 -2.83
N ILE A 8 9.59 2.06 -3.57
CA ILE A 8 9.33 1.83 -5.00
C ILE A 8 10.17 2.80 -5.82
N ASP A 9 10.73 2.33 -6.92
CA ASP A 9 11.50 3.16 -7.84
C ASP A 9 10.60 4.30 -8.37
N ALA A 10 11.10 5.53 -8.25
CA ALA A 10 10.38 6.73 -8.68
C ALA A 10 9.99 6.70 -10.16
N ARG A 11 10.87 6.17 -11.02
CA ARG A 11 10.58 6.01 -12.45
C ARG A 11 9.40 5.09 -12.70
N TYR A 12 9.25 4.06 -11.87
CA TYR A 12 8.14 3.13 -11.98
C TYR A 12 6.82 3.76 -11.52
N THR A 13 6.80 4.49 -10.41
CA THR A 13 5.61 5.21 -9.97
C THR A 13 5.22 6.31 -10.95
N ASP A 14 6.18 7.03 -11.53
CA ASP A 14 5.93 8.02 -12.58
C ASP A 14 5.29 7.39 -13.83
N TYR A 15 5.81 6.24 -14.24
CA TYR A 15 5.24 5.45 -15.33
C TYR A 15 3.78 5.05 -15.05
N LEU A 16 3.48 4.55 -13.85
CA LEU A 16 2.11 4.21 -13.47
C LEU A 16 1.19 5.44 -13.47
N ARG A 17 1.71 6.60 -13.09
CA ARG A 17 0.96 7.86 -13.08
C ARG A 17 0.55 8.35 -14.47
N GLU A 18 1.22 7.92 -15.53
CA GLU A 18 0.77 8.18 -16.90
C GLU A 18 -0.59 7.53 -17.20
N PHE A 19 -0.92 6.44 -16.52
CA PHE A 19 -2.19 5.72 -16.66
C PHE A 19 -3.24 6.13 -15.63
N ASP A 20 -2.80 6.49 -14.42
CA ASP A 20 -3.68 6.94 -13.35
C ASP A 20 -2.97 7.90 -12.39
N CYS A 21 -3.41 9.15 -12.38
CA CYS A 21 -2.84 10.19 -11.51
C CYS A 21 -3.04 9.95 -10.01
N LYS A 22 -3.87 8.98 -9.61
CA LYS A 22 -4.08 8.60 -8.21
C LYS A 22 -2.94 7.77 -7.63
N VAL A 23 -2.07 7.21 -8.45
CA VAL A 23 -0.85 6.53 -7.98
C VAL A 23 -0.01 7.53 -7.17
N PRO A 24 0.38 7.19 -5.94
CA PRO A 24 1.15 8.12 -5.11
C PRO A 24 2.48 8.51 -5.74
N MET A 25 2.82 9.79 -5.64
CA MET A 25 4.15 10.26 -6.05
C MET A 25 5.20 9.84 -5.04
N GLU A 26 6.34 9.35 -5.53
CA GLU A 26 7.48 8.98 -4.70
C GLU A 26 8.37 10.18 -4.34
N HIS A 27 8.31 11.26 -5.11
CA HIS A 27 9.22 12.40 -5.02
C HIS A 27 8.84 13.49 -4.02
N THR A 28 7.82 13.31 -3.20
CA THR A 28 7.37 14.36 -2.28
C THR A 28 8.19 14.37 -0.99
N GLY A 29 9.28 15.15 -0.98
CA GLY A 29 10.08 15.41 0.20
C GLY A 29 11.35 14.55 0.30
N GLN A 30 12.03 14.63 1.47
CA GLN A 30 13.29 13.95 1.74
C GLN A 30 13.14 12.45 2.10
N ARG A 31 11.90 11.99 2.30
CA ARG A 31 11.61 10.60 2.69
C ARG A 31 10.77 9.91 1.64
N HIS A 32 11.21 8.72 1.27
CA HIS A 32 10.41 7.83 0.43
C HIS A 32 9.17 7.35 1.18
N ARG A 33 8.07 7.20 0.46
CA ARG A 33 6.86 6.58 1.03
C ARG A 33 7.09 5.08 1.17
N PRO A 34 6.99 4.51 2.38
CA PRO A 34 7.12 3.06 2.53
C PRO A 34 5.87 2.35 2.01
N TYR A 35 6.10 1.21 1.38
CA TYR A 35 5.08 0.27 0.95
C TYR A 35 5.23 -1.04 1.71
N ILE A 36 4.09 -1.65 2.04
CA ILE A 36 4.09 -3.03 2.54
C ILE A 36 4.08 -3.95 1.34
N GLY A 37 5.03 -4.85 1.30
CA GLY A 37 5.20 -5.78 0.20
C GLY A 37 4.35 -7.02 0.31
N ILE A 38 3.86 -7.46 -0.83
CA ILE A 38 3.12 -8.70 -1.08
C ILE A 38 1.86 -8.81 -0.22
N VAL A 39 1.04 -7.79 -0.26
CA VAL A 39 -0.28 -7.83 0.39
C VAL A 39 -1.29 -8.64 -0.42
N LEU A 40 -1.03 -8.81 -1.71
CA LEU A 40 -1.89 -9.53 -2.64
C LEU A 40 -1.06 -10.05 -3.82
N GLU A 41 -1.33 -11.28 -4.25
CA GLU A 41 -0.77 -11.87 -5.45
C GLU A 41 -1.91 -12.34 -6.36
N ILE A 42 -1.93 -11.86 -7.61
CA ILE A 42 -2.95 -12.19 -8.61
C ILE A 42 -2.28 -12.43 -9.95
N HIS A 43 -2.51 -13.59 -10.54
CA HIS A 43 -1.94 -13.96 -11.84
C HIS A 43 -0.43 -13.69 -11.93
N GLN A 44 0.33 -14.05 -10.88
CA GLN A 44 1.78 -13.81 -10.75
C GLN A 44 2.19 -12.34 -10.60
N SER A 45 1.22 -11.42 -10.51
CA SER A 45 1.50 -10.03 -10.17
C SER A 45 1.47 -9.82 -8.67
N LEU A 46 2.50 -9.20 -8.13
CA LEU A 46 2.62 -8.84 -6.71
C LEU A 46 2.08 -7.43 -6.50
N PHE A 47 1.26 -7.24 -5.48
CA PHE A 47 0.73 -5.93 -5.10
C PHE A 47 1.33 -5.46 -3.79
N PHE A 48 1.72 -4.20 -3.77
CA PHE A 48 2.23 -3.51 -2.59
C PHE A 48 1.27 -2.37 -2.23
N ALA A 49 1.08 -2.15 -0.93
CA ALA A 49 0.19 -1.11 -0.43
C ALA A 49 0.98 0.01 0.27
N PRO A 50 0.73 1.29 -0.05
CA PRO A 50 1.40 2.40 0.61
C PRO A 50 0.91 2.60 2.03
N MET A 51 1.81 3.07 2.88
CA MET A 51 1.52 3.46 4.26
C MET A 51 1.45 4.98 4.38
N SER A 52 0.63 5.45 5.29
CA SER A 52 0.63 6.85 5.71
C SER A 52 1.08 6.98 7.16
N SER A 53 1.92 7.98 7.43
CA SER A 53 2.35 8.34 8.78
C SER A 53 1.16 8.67 9.67
N PRO A 54 1.28 8.52 11.00
CA PRO A 54 0.17 8.78 11.91
C PRO A 54 -0.33 10.23 11.83
N LYS A 55 -1.66 10.37 11.78
CA LYS A 55 -2.39 11.65 11.79
C LYS A 55 -3.59 11.52 12.70
N LYS A 56 -4.01 12.61 13.33
CA LYS A 56 -5.18 12.61 14.23
C LYS A 56 -6.43 12.02 13.59
N LYS A 57 -6.67 12.30 12.31
CA LYS A 57 -7.83 11.76 11.57
C LYS A 57 -7.87 10.23 11.51
N HIS A 58 -6.71 9.56 11.59
CA HIS A 58 -6.63 8.11 11.52
C HIS A 58 -7.33 7.42 12.69
N LEU A 59 -7.40 8.08 13.85
CA LEU A 59 -8.05 7.52 15.05
C LEU A 59 -9.55 7.27 14.83
N ASN A 60 -10.20 8.14 14.05
CA ASN A 60 -11.64 8.12 13.83
C ASN A 60 -12.04 7.63 12.42
N MET A 61 -11.08 7.26 11.59
CA MET A 61 -11.37 6.71 10.26
C MET A 61 -11.92 5.29 10.37
N HIS A 62 -13.00 5.05 9.63
CA HIS A 62 -13.57 3.71 9.44
C HIS A 62 -13.87 3.53 7.95
N SER A 63 -13.12 2.66 7.30
CA SER A 63 -13.33 2.38 5.88
C SER A 63 -12.81 0.99 5.54
N LEU A 64 -13.44 0.33 4.58
CA LEU A 64 -13.05 -1.02 4.17
C LEU A 64 -11.76 -1.05 3.33
N ASP A 65 -11.27 0.10 2.87
CA ASP A 65 -10.08 0.24 2.04
C ASP A 65 -8.82 0.64 2.81
N ILE A 66 -8.87 0.60 4.14
CA ILE A 66 -7.73 0.89 5.00
C ILE A 66 -7.56 -0.17 6.09
N TYR A 67 -6.31 -0.31 6.57
CA TYR A 67 -5.99 -0.97 7.81
C TYR A 67 -5.37 0.04 8.78
N LYS A 68 -5.90 0.11 10.00
CA LYS A 68 -5.43 1.03 11.05
C LYS A 68 -4.33 0.34 11.86
N ILE A 69 -3.11 0.82 11.73
CA ILE A 69 -1.96 0.29 12.44
C ILE A 69 -2.08 0.74 13.90
N GLN A 70 -2.18 -0.22 14.82
CA GLN A 70 -2.43 0.02 16.25
C GLN A 70 -3.61 0.99 16.46
N ASP A 71 -4.78 0.64 15.89
CA ASP A 71 -6.01 1.46 15.95
C ASP A 71 -5.85 2.90 15.40
N GLY A 72 -4.91 3.08 14.48
CA GLY A 72 -4.62 4.36 13.84
C GLY A 72 -3.57 5.21 14.54
N LYS A 73 -3.09 4.80 15.71
CA LYS A 73 -2.04 5.52 16.45
C LYS A 73 -0.71 5.55 15.72
N LEU A 74 -0.42 4.54 14.94
CA LEU A 74 0.82 4.41 14.15
C LEU A 74 0.61 4.64 12.65
N GLY A 75 -0.54 5.16 12.24
CA GLY A 75 -0.85 5.41 10.84
C GLY A 75 -1.81 4.38 10.25
N ILE A 76 -1.84 4.33 8.94
CA ILE A 76 -2.73 3.44 8.18
C ILE A 76 -2.02 2.84 6.97
N ILE A 77 -2.55 1.69 6.51
CA ILE A 77 -2.24 1.14 5.20
C ILE A 77 -3.40 1.51 4.26
N ASN A 78 -3.08 2.06 3.10
CA ASN A 78 -4.05 2.47 2.10
C ASN A 78 -4.17 1.42 0.99
N PHE A 79 -5.14 0.53 1.08
CA PHE A 79 -5.37 -0.49 0.04
C PHE A 79 -5.97 0.07 -1.24
N ASN A 80 -6.65 1.22 -1.16
CA ASN A 80 -7.16 1.90 -2.34
C ASN A 80 -6.05 2.34 -3.32
N ASN A 81 -4.84 2.49 -2.82
CA ASN A 81 -3.65 2.89 -3.58
C ASN A 81 -2.62 1.75 -3.73
N MET A 82 -3.01 0.47 -3.50
CA MET A 82 -2.09 -0.63 -3.81
C MET A 82 -1.77 -0.65 -5.30
N ILE A 83 -0.51 -0.95 -5.58
CA ILE A 83 0.02 -0.99 -6.95
C ILE A 83 0.64 -2.35 -7.26
N PRO A 84 0.52 -2.81 -8.50
CA PRO A 84 1.32 -3.95 -8.95
C PRO A 84 2.77 -3.52 -9.07
N VAL A 85 3.69 -4.38 -8.70
CA VAL A 85 5.13 -4.11 -8.78
C VAL A 85 5.83 -5.11 -9.69
N LEU A 86 6.87 -4.64 -10.37
CA LEU A 86 7.73 -5.46 -11.21
C LEU A 86 9.05 -5.72 -10.49
N ASP A 87 9.64 -6.87 -10.76
CA ASP A 87 10.97 -7.18 -10.26
C ASP A 87 11.97 -6.10 -10.66
N GLY A 88 12.82 -5.71 -9.73
CA GLY A 88 13.80 -4.65 -9.93
C GLY A 88 13.27 -3.23 -9.74
N CYS A 89 11.96 -3.04 -9.55
CA CYS A 89 11.36 -1.72 -9.34
C CYS A 89 11.09 -1.41 -7.86
N TYR A 90 11.49 -2.27 -6.95
CA TYR A 90 11.32 -2.06 -5.51
C TYR A 90 12.56 -2.50 -4.74
N HIS A 91 12.78 -1.87 -3.58
CA HIS A 91 13.95 -2.09 -2.74
C HIS A 91 13.54 -2.26 -1.28
N LEU A 92 14.15 -3.21 -0.59
CA LEU A 92 13.90 -3.40 0.84
C LEU A 92 14.30 -2.12 1.60
N LEU A 93 13.40 -1.61 2.43
CA LEU A 93 13.67 -0.45 3.27
C LEU A 93 14.68 -0.84 4.37
N ASP A 94 15.80 -0.11 4.43
CA ASP A 94 16.82 -0.29 5.46
C ASP A 94 16.44 0.52 6.72
N ILE A 95 15.62 -0.08 7.57
CA ILE A 95 15.11 0.56 8.79
C ILE A 95 16.26 0.93 9.74
N ALA A 96 17.31 0.11 9.80
CA ALA A 96 18.40 0.32 10.73
C ALA A 96 19.18 1.62 10.49
N ASN A 97 19.21 2.11 9.24
CA ASN A 97 19.89 3.34 8.84
C ASN A 97 18.99 4.59 8.81
N GLU A 98 17.73 4.45 9.24
CA GLU A 98 16.82 5.58 9.32
C GLU A 98 17.07 6.45 10.56
N GLU A 99 16.58 7.70 10.51
CA GLU A 99 16.58 8.61 11.66
C GLU A 99 15.89 7.94 12.87
N GLU A 100 16.39 8.18 14.08
CA GLU A 100 16.00 7.50 15.33
C GLU A 100 14.47 7.46 15.57
N LYS A 101 13.78 8.59 15.45
CA LYS A 101 12.33 8.66 15.62
C LYS A 101 11.58 7.85 14.57
N TYR A 102 12.02 7.96 13.33
CA TYR A 102 11.40 7.25 12.21
C TYR A 102 11.68 5.75 12.28
N LYS A 103 12.89 5.37 12.63
CA LYS A 103 13.27 3.98 12.88
C LYS A 103 12.39 3.34 13.96
N PHE A 104 12.17 4.03 15.07
CA PHE A 104 11.32 3.56 16.16
C PHE A 104 9.86 3.37 15.69
N LEU A 105 9.32 4.33 14.93
CA LEU A 105 7.99 4.23 14.33
C LEU A 105 7.88 3.00 13.42
N LEU A 106 8.84 2.81 12.51
CA LEU A 106 8.84 1.69 11.56
C LEU A 106 8.89 0.33 12.26
N TYR A 107 9.69 0.19 13.31
CA TYR A 107 9.73 -1.06 14.10
C TYR A 107 8.40 -1.36 14.79
N ASN A 108 7.76 -0.35 15.36
CA ASN A 108 6.45 -0.52 16.00
C ASN A 108 5.34 -0.84 14.98
N GLN A 109 5.35 -0.18 13.84
CA GLN A 109 4.46 -0.50 12.72
C GLN A 109 4.67 -1.94 12.25
N SER A 110 5.93 -2.35 12.04
CA SER A 110 6.28 -3.71 11.60
C SER A 110 5.77 -4.77 12.57
N ARG A 111 5.84 -4.51 13.86
CA ARG A 111 5.37 -5.43 14.91
C ARG A 111 3.86 -5.63 14.83
N ASP A 112 3.09 -4.56 14.74
CA ASP A 112 1.62 -4.62 14.62
C ASP A 112 1.19 -5.30 13.32
N ILE A 113 1.79 -4.91 12.21
CA ILE A 113 1.50 -5.45 10.87
C ILE A 113 1.75 -6.96 10.82
N ASN A 114 2.87 -7.42 11.36
CA ASN A 114 3.21 -8.84 11.34
C ASN A 114 2.34 -9.69 12.28
N ARG A 115 1.84 -9.12 13.37
CA ARG A 115 0.82 -9.79 14.21
C ARG A 115 -0.50 -9.95 13.48
N ASN A 116 -0.83 -9.05 12.56
CA ASN A 116 -2.11 -8.98 11.87
C ASN A 116 -2.00 -9.29 10.36
N HIS A 117 -0.92 -9.95 9.94
CA HIS A 117 -0.65 -10.18 8.51
C HIS A 117 -1.78 -10.90 7.77
N GLU A 118 -2.45 -11.87 8.41
CA GLU A 118 -3.59 -12.56 7.81
C GLU A 118 -4.80 -11.64 7.58
N LYS A 119 -5.09 -10.78 8.56
CA LYS A 119 -6.16 -9.78 8.46
C LYS A 119 -5.87 -8.79 7.33
N ILE A 120 -4.63 -8.34 7.22
CA ILE A 120 -4.18 -7.43 6.15
C ILE A 120 -4.37 -8.08 4.77
N GLY A 121 -3.95 -9.31 4.61
CA GLY A 121 -4.15 -10.06 3.37
C GLY A 121 -5.61 -10.25 3.01
N LYS A 122 -6.48 -10.52 4.00
CA LYS A 122 -7.94 -10.65 3.80
C LYS A 122 -8.57 -9.34 3.34
N ILE A 123 -8.15 -8.20 3.89
CA ILE A 123 -8.64 -6.87 3.48
C ILE A 123 -8.27 -6.62 2.02
N ALA A 124 -7.02 -6.85 1.64
CA ALA A 124 -6.56 -6.66 0.27
C ALA A 124 -7.34 -7.53 -0.72
N LYS A 125 -7.52 -8.81 -0.42
CA LYS A 125 -8.29 -9.75 -1.26
C LYS A 125 -9.75 -9.35 -1.38
N LYS A 126 -10.38 -8.96 -0.27
CA LYS A 126 -11.77 -8.52 -0.26
C LYS A 126 -11.98 -7.28 -1.12
N LEU A 127 -11.13 -6.27 -0.96
CA LEU A 127 -11.22 -5.04 -1.73
C LEU A 127 -11.05 -5.32 -3.23
N TYR A 128 -10.08 -6.13 -3.60
CA TYR A 128 -9.86 -6.53 -4.98
C TYR A 128 -11.07 -7.28 -5.56
N SER A 129 -11.61 -8.26 -4.84
CA SER A 129 -12.78 -9.01 -5.26
C SER A 129 -14.00 -8.10 -5.46
N MET A 130 -14.25 -7.18 -4.53
CA MET A 130 -15.35 -6.21 -4.66
C MET A 130 -15.15 -5.27 -5.85
N TYR A 131 -13.92 -4.88 -6.13
CA TYR A 131 -13.59 -4.06 -7.30
C TYR A 131 -13.88 -4.80 -8.61
N ILE A 132 -13.38 -6.01 -8.75
CA ILE A 132 -13.58 -6.85 -9.95
C ILE A 132 -15.06 -7.13 -10.20
N ASN A 133 -15.82 -7.41 -9.15
CA ASN A 133 -17.25 -7.75 -9.23
C ASN A 133 -18.15 -6.51 -9.26
N ASN A 134 -17.58 -5.31 -9.31
CA ASN A 134 -18.31 -4.04 -9.30
C ASN A 134 -19.25 -3.85 -8.09
N HIS A 135 -18.82 -4.34 -6.92
CA HIS A 135 -19.56 -4.26 -5.64
C HIS A 135 -19.01 -3.17 -4.70
N LEU A 136 -18.01 -2.40 -5.12
CA LEU A 136 -17.49 -1.30 -4.30
C LEU A 136 -18.49 -0.16 -4.22
N PRO A 137 -18.71 0.41 -3.00
CA PRO A 137 -19.41 1.68 -2.87
C PRO A 137 -18.74 2.77 -3.71
N GLU A 138 -19.50 3.65 -4.31
CA GLU A 138 -18.98 4.66 -5.25
C GLU A 138 -17.91 5.56 -4.64
N HIS A 139 -18.08 5.96 -3.36
CA HIS A 139 -17.09 6.79 -2.66
C HIS A 139 -15.74 6.10 -2.43
N ILE A 140 -15.70 4.76 -2.44
CA ILE A 140 -14.47 3.97 -2.36
C ILE A 140 -13.92 3.72 -3.76
N LYS A 141 -14.78 3.34 -4.70
CA LYS A 141 -14.42 3.11 -6.10
C LYS A 141 -13.74 4.32 -6.72
N SER A 142 -14.21 5.53 -6.42
CA SER A 142 -13.62 6.78 -6.91
C SER A 142 -12.19 7.03 -6.40
N ARG A 143 -11.82 6.43 -5.26
CA ARG A 143 -10.48 6.52 -4.68
C ARG A 143 -9.54 5.41 -5.13
N CYS A 144 -10.09 4.26 -5.50
CA CYS A 144 -9.30 3.16 -6.03
C CYS A 144 -8.78 3.54 -7.42
N TRP A 145 -7.47 3.49 -7.60
CA TRP A 145 -6.96 3.57 -8.94
C TRP A 145 -7.26 2.26 -9.67
N GLY A 146 -7.40 2.36 -10.97
CA GLY A 146 -7.86 1.24 -11.78
C GLY A 146 -6.86 0.08 -11.85
N VAL A 147 -6.83 -0.74 -10.79
CA VAL A 147 -6.14 -2.04 -10.79
C VAL A 147 -6.48 -2.82 -12.06
N SER A 148 -7.70 -2.67 -12.58
CA SER A 148 -8.15 -3.28 -13.82
C SER A 148 -7.46 -2.72 -15.07
N ARG A 149 -7.12 -1.44 -15.12
CA ARG A 149 -6.48 -0.84 -16.31
C ARG A 149 -5.05 -1.30 -16.50
N VAL A 150 -4.32 -1.52 -15.41
CA VAL A 150 -2.94 -2.02 -15.46
C VAL A 150 -2.92 -3.52 -15.69
N LEU A 151 -3.83 -4.28 -15.05
CA LEU A 151 -3.95 -5.72 -15.27
C LEU A 151 -4.42 -6.06 -16.69
N CYS A 152 -5.36 -5.32 -17.27
CA CYS A 152 -5.81 -5.55 -18.63
C CYS A 152 -4.74 -5.25 -19.68
N LYS A 153 -3.75 -4.40 -19.39
CA LYS A 153 -2.65 -4.10 -20.32
C LYS A 153 -1.42 -4.97 -20.13
N SER A 154 -1.23 -5.56 -18.96
CA SER A 154 -0.11 -6.49 -18.72
C SER A 154 -0.42 -7.94 -19.11
N ILE A 155 -1.66 -8.25 -19.50
CA ILE A 155 -2.10 -9.56 -19.98
C ILE A 155 -2.18 -9.59 -21.53
N GLN A 156 -1.97 -8.48 -22.17
CA GLN A 156 -1.78 -8.39 -23.63
C GLN A 156 -0.30 -8.28 -23.97
#